data_061636e61a157f60f5515dcde1c484c0
#
_entry.id   061636e61a157f60f5515dcde1c484c0
#
_cell.length_a   1.000
_cell.length_b   1.000
_cell.length_c   1.000
_cell.angle_alpha   90.00
_cell.angle_beta   90.00
_cell.angle_gamma   90.00
#
_symmetry.space_group_name_H-M   'P 1'
#
loop_
_entity.id
_entity.type
_entity.pdbx_description
1 polymer ?
#
loop_
_entity_poly.entity_id
_entity_poly.type
_entity_poly.pdbx_seq_one_letter_code
_entity_poly.pdbx_strand_id
1 'polypeptide(L)'
;WPDGSVKWLYLDLFHDFSRAPVGEYMVAYGNRVRAAAPPNRVRVEEAPEGLRVDTGAIRFLVPKARFGMLEDVRLASGQVVQSAPVLAEITEASGKQWRALELPVERLELEQAGPLHVAVRIQTKLAESGKPASGFVHRARIHAYAGSPLVEVDYFVANTDSRPQIAVRSISWLLAPAGLGAGTGSSIQATEAGAARGWASLGGEARISAGIQAFREQYPKALRWKPDQLQADLWAPEGGQYEWIQGVGKTHHIALYYGAAAGDASLLAHGPVLALAGSEWYTASGAFGPIAPAARSPLPAVEKTLAEHMSTAVVGRAGLGFENYGDHSSSGYVKGSYLWDNNEYDLPAGAIIHFVRTGEASALRLALASALHYVDVDTIHYSSSHPDWAGAVHTHSHGETGHHTADNPNMHHAGYTQGLLWYSYFTGDPAGLEGARGIADWALRNLKPESNVGQMERALAHPLMTLNDLYEATWEEKYLRGSARLVDWATKWEHPVRSGFLAPITEQPAYYSGSPFCGGLLPSALMKFNSWAQLPELEALLERVARWTLTDMWRPPALIVSKGGPPRRRAEPQLISSHLRLMRHEFERTGDPLFLAVPLESVLAGFQQQARPIGTRETGLIFNYLPWYLVL
;
A
#
# COMPACT_ATOMS: atom_id res chain seq x y z
N TRP A 1 -3.42 -18.29 13.03
CA TRP A 1 -2.95 -19.44 12.31
C TRP A 1 -4.09 -20.47 12.16
N PRO A 2 -3.98 -21.49 11.26
CA PRO A 2 -5.03 -22.51 11.08
C PRO A 2 -5.37 -23.29 12.34
N ASP A 3 -4.45 -23.38 13.28
CA ASP A 3 -4.62 -24.04 14.59
C ASP A 3 -5.40 -23.17 15.61
N GLY A 4 -5.85 -21.98 15.19
CA GLY A 4 -6.57 -21.01 16.03
C GLY A 4 -5.66 -20.13 16.89
N SER A 5 -4.34 -20.24 16.79
CA SER A 5 -3.43 -19.30 17.46
C SER A 5 -3.42 -17.95 16.75
N VAL A 6 -3.13 -16.88 17.52
CA VAL A 6 -3.13 -15.51 17.01
C VAL A 6 -1.83 -15.22 16.27
N LYS A 7 -1.90 -14.83 15.01
CA LYS A 7 -0.75 -14.36 14.22
C LYS A 7 -0.58 -12.84 14.32
N TRP A 8 -1.67 -12.10 14.21
CA TRP A 8 -1.72 -10.65 14.27
C TRP A 8 -2.71 -10.22 15.33
N LEU A 9 -2.37 -9.20 16.10
CA LEU A 9 -3.22 -8.61 17.11
C LEU A 9 -3.35 -7.12 16.81
N TYR A 10 -4.58 -6.67 16.56
CA TYR A 10 -4.87 -5.24 16.46
C TYR A 10 -4.95 -4.62 17.85
N LEU A 11 -4.26 -3.50 18.04
CA LEU A 11 -4.15 -2.81 19.32
C LEU A 11 -4.55 -1.34 19.17
N ASP A 12 -5.56 -0.92 19.90
CA ASP A 12 -5.87 0.49 20.14
C ASP A 12 -5.19 0.95 21.42
N LEU A 13 -4.38 2.00 21.34
CA LEU A 13 -3.63 2.57 22.45
C LEU A 13 -3.93 4.05 22.60
N PHE A 14 -4.05 4.50 23.86
CA PHE A 14 -4.07 5.93 24.18
C PHE A 14 -2.73 6.35 24.75
N HIS A 15 -2.16 7.42 24.20
CA HIS A 15 -0.97 8.07 24.73
C HIS A 15 -1.23 9.55 24.97
N ASP A 16 -0.92 10.02 26.16
CA ASP A 16 -1.03 11.44 26.53
C ASP A 16 0.31 12.14 26.29
N PHE A 17 0.49 12.68 25.09
CA PHE A 17 1.70 13.41 24.70
C PHE A 17 1.95 14.67 25.52
N SER A 18 0.95 15.20 26.26
CA SER A 18 1.14 16.32 27.17
C SER A 18 1.91 15.92 28.41
N ARG A 19 1.84 14.66 28.81
CA ARG A 19 2.55 14.11 29.98
C ARG A 19 3.91 13.53 29.64
N ALA A 20 4.03 12.90 28.48
CA ALA A 20 5.27 12.30 28.04
C ALA A 20 5.38 12.35 26.51
N PRO A 21 6.51 12.83 25.93
CA PRO A 21 6.69 12.89 24.50
C PRO A 21 6.86 11.50 23.85
N VAL A 22 7.19 10.50 24.64
CA VAL A 22 7.34 9.10 24.23
C VAL A 22 6.67 8.20 25.25
N GLY A 23 5.95 7.18 24.78
CA GLY A 23 5.36 6.14 25.63
C GLY A 23 5.98 4.77 25.32
N GLU A 24 6.28 4.01 26.38
CA GLU A 24 6.65 2.60 26.26
C GLU A 24 5.49 1.74 26.74
N TYR A 25 5.14 0.75 25.96
CA TYR A 25 4.00 -0.14 26.23
C TYR A 25 4.43 -1.59 26.21
N MET A 26 3.81 -2.38 27.07
CA MET A 26 4.01 -3.83 27.11
C MET A 26 2.68 -4.53 26.90
N VAL A 27 2.63 -5.48 25.97
CA VAL A 27 1.47 -6.34 25.79
C VAL A 27 1.59 -7.53 26.73
N ALA A 28 0.68 -7.61 27.71
CA ALA A 28 0.55 -8.77 28.59
C ALA A 28 -0.55 -9.69 28.07
N TYR A 29 -0.29 -10.99 28.06
CA TYR A 29 -1.23 -12.00 27.57
C TYR A 29 -1.25 -13.26 28.46
N GLY A 30 -2.25 -14.11 28.25
CA GLY A 30 -2.43 -15.37 28.96
C GLY A 30 -3.55 -15.34 30.00
N ASN A 31 -3.87 -16.50 30.57
CA ASN A 31 -5.06 -16.74 31.38
C ASN A 31 -5.11 -15.94 32.71
N ARG A 32 -3.99 -15.39 33.13
CA ARG A 32 -3.87 -14.60 34.36
C ARG A 32 -4.02 -13.09 34.12
N VAL A 33 -4.04 -12.65 32.87
CA VAL A 33 -4.22 -11.23 32.52
C VAL A 33 -5.68 -10.86 32.72
N ARG A 34 -5.92 -9.75 33.42
CA ARG A 34 -7.24 -9.14 33.56
C ARG A 34 -7.26 -7.83 32.79
N ALA A 35 -8.17 -7.70 31.83
CA ALA A 35 -8.39 -6.45 31.13
C ALA A 35 -8.97 -5.41 32.10
N ALA A 36 -8.33 -4.26 32.21
CA ALA A 36 -8.90 -3.11 32.88
C ALA A 36 -9.97 -2.48 31.97
N ALA A 37 -11.09 -2.06 32.55
CA ALA A 37 -12.07 -1.29 31.78
C ALA A 37 -11.46 0.09 31.46
N PRO A 38 -11.54 0.56 30.20
CA PRO A 38 -11.06 1.89 29.87
C PRO A 38 -11.90 2.95 30.59
N PRO A 39 -11.28 4.06 31.02
CA PRO A 39 -11.97 5.12 31.76
C PRO A 39 -13.04 5.82 30.92
N ASN A 40 -12.82 5.94 29.64
CA ASN A 40 -13.76 6.46 28.66
C ASN A 40 -14.10 5.39 27.62
N ARG A 41 -15.29 5.48 27.03
CA ARG A 41 -15.74 4.55 25.98
C ARG A 41 -16.45 5.32 24.89
N VAL A 42 -16.20 4.94 23.65
CA VAL A 42 -17.06 5.36 22.54
C VAL A 42 -18.35 4.55 22.60
N ARG A 43 -19.47 5.20 22.34
CA ARG A 43 -20.79 4.56 22.18
C ARG A 43 -21.32 4.83 20.80
N VAL A 44 -21.91 3.83 20.20
CA VAL A 44 -22.63 3.94 18.91
C VAL A 44 -24.05 3.48 19.12
N GLU A 45 -24.99 4.28 18.65
CA GLU A 45 -26.41 4.00 18.70
C GLU A 45 -26.96 4.04 17.27
N GLU A 46 -27.68 2.98 16.88
CA GLU A 46 -28.45 3.00 15.64
C GLU A 46 -29.72 3.82 15.84
N ALA A 47 -29.87 4.87 15.04
CA ALA A 47 -31.03 5.76 15.03
C ALA A 47 -31.75 5.66 13.67
N PRO A 48 -33.01 6.08 13.59
CA PRO A 48 -33.75 6.12 12.32
C PRO A 48 -33.02 6.90 11.22
N GLU A 49 -32.31 7.95 11.58
CA GLU A 49 -31.56 8.83 10.67
C GLU A 49 -30.15 8.33 10.32
N GLY A 50 -29.55 7.41 11.10
CA GLY A 50 -28.19 6.92 10.87
C GLY A 50 -27.51 6.39 12.13
N LEU A 51 -26.18 6.47 12.21
CA LEU A 51 -25.38 6.07 13.36
C LEU A 51 -25.00 7.30 14.19
N ARG A 52 -25.45 7.34 15.46
CA ARG A 52 -25.02 8.35 16.43
C ARG A 52 -23.79 7.84 17.16
N VAL A 53 -22.74 8.65 17.14
CA VAL A 53 -21.48 8.37 17.83
C VAL A 53 -21.33 9.33 18.99
N ASP A 54 -21.00 8.81 20.19
CA ASP A 54 -20.69 9.58 21.39
C ASP A 54 -19.32 9.16 21.91
N THR A 55 -18.34 10.05 21.82
CA THR A 55 -16.98 9.82 22.33
C THR A 55 -16.84 10.20 23.81
N GLY A 56 -17.85 10.88 24.38
CA GLY A 56 -17.76 11.54 25.68
C GLY A 56 -17.22 12.98 25.60
N ALA A 57 -16.43 13.31 24.58
CA ALA A 57 -15.98 14.69 24.30
C ALA A 57 -16.86 15.38 23.25
N ILE A 58 -17.31 14.63 22.26
CA ILE A 58 -18.23 15.09 21.20
C ILE A 58 -19.28 14.02 20.88
N ARG A 59 -20.39 14.47 20.30
CA ARG A 59 -21.42 13.64 19.68
C ARG A 59 -21.67 14.10 18.26
N PHE A 60 -21.90 13.15 17.36
CA PHE A 60 -22.24 13.45 15.97
C PHE A 60 -23.10 12.36 15.36
N LEU A 61 -23.71 12.67 14.21
CA LEU A 61 -24.49 11.75 13.40
C LEU A 61 -23.76 11.43 12.09
N VAL A 62 -23.69 10.14 11.73
CA VAL A 62 -23.37 9.68 10.37
C VAL A 62 -24.67 9.29 9.71
N PRO A 63 -25.21 10.11 8.77
CA PRO A 63 -26.56 9.92 8.23
C PRO A 63 -26.60 8.75 7.23
N LYS A 64 -27.76 8.05 7.18
CA LYS A 64 -27.98 6.92 6.25
C LYS A 64 -28.75 7.28 4.98
N ALA A 65 -29.50 8.37 5.00
CA ALA A 65 -30.32 8.75 3.86
C ALA A 65 -29.53 9.46 2.76
N ARG A 66 -28.45 10.15 3.14
CA ARG A 66 -27.60 10.93 2.24
C ARG A 66 -26.16 10.89 2.73
N PHE A 67 -25.21 11.12 1.84
CA PHE A 67 -23.80 11.13 2.20
C PHE A 67 -23.42 12.47 2.84
N GLY A 68 -23.61 12.56 4.15
CA GLY A 68 -23.27 13.75 4.94
C GLY A 68 -21.99 13.62 5.76
N MET A 69 -21.37 12.48 5.76
CA MET A 69 -20.20 12.08 6.57
C MET A 69 -20.39 12.38 8.05
N LEU A 70 -20.38 13.64 8.43
CA LEU A 70 -20.56 14.14 9.80
C LEU A 70 -21.58 15.27 9.80
N GLU A 71 -22.60 15.15 10.63
CA GLU A 71 -23.56 16.25 10.89
C GLU A 71 -23.99 16.28 12.36
N ASP A 72 -24.58 17.39 12.77
CA ASP A 72 -25.01 17.64 14.16
C ASP A 72 -23.91 17.39 15.20
N VAL A 73 -22.71 17.92 14.94
CA VAL A 73 -21.58 17.77 15.87
C VAL A 73 -21.76 18.70 17.05
N ARG A 74 -21.76 18.10 18.26
CA ARG A 74 -21.92 18.79 19.55
C ARG A 74 -20.77 18.46 20.47
N LEU A 75 -20.30 19.47 21.19
CA LEU A 75 -19.38 19.27 22.32
C LEU A 75 -20.09 18.60 23.49
N ALA A 76 -19.34 18.08 24.44
CA ALA A 76 -19.89 17.50 25.69
C ALA A 76 -20.75 18.51 26.48
N SER A 77 -20.52 19.82 26.34
CA SER A 77 -21.36 20.90 26.87
C SER A 77 -22.76 20.98 26.26
N GLY A 78 -23.00 20.28 25.13
CA GLY A 78 -24.21 20.40 24.33
C GLY A 78 -24.14 21.49 23.24
N GLN A 79 -23.08 22.30 23.21
CA GLN A 79 -22.90 23.33 22.20
C GLN A 79 -22.77 22.70 20.81
N VAL A 80 -23.58 23.17 19.85
CA VAL A 80 -23.50 22.77 18.45
C VAL A 80 -22.32 23.51 17.80
N VAL A 81 -21.39 22.76 17.23
CA VAL A 81 -20.21 23.27 16.53
C VAL A 81 -20.29 23.07 15.02
N GLN A 82 -21.12 22.13 14.57
CA GLN A 82 -21.41 21.90 13.15
C GLN A 82 -22.84 21.35 13.04
N SER A 83 -23.71 22.03 12.34
CA SER A 83 -25.09 21.58 12.13
C SER A 83 -25.30 20.93 10.77
N ALA A 84 -24.63 21.43 9.74
CA ALA A 84 -24.74 20.93 8.37
C ALA A 84 -23.78 19.77 8.09
N PRO A 85 -24.13 18.89 7.14
CA PRO A 85 -23.23 17.83 6.68
C PRO A 85 -21.97 18.38 6.02
N VAL A 86 -20.91 17.58 5.99
CA VAL A 86 -19.75 17.85 5.13
C VAL A 86 -20.12 17.53 3.69
N LEU A 87 -19.94 18.49 2.80
CA LEU A 87 -20.22 18.36 1.37
C LEU A 87 -18.94 18.05 0.60
N ALA A 88 -18.87 16.91 -0.08
CA ALA A 88 -17.84 16.62 -1.07
C ALA A 88 -18.29 17.11 -2.46
N GLU A 89 -17.44 17.87 -3.13
CA GLU A 89 -17.71 18.45 -4.45
C GLU A 89 -16.51 18.29 -5.38
N ILE A 90 -16.79 17.94 -6.64
CA ILE A 90 -15.80 17.98 -7.73
C ILE A 90 -16.31 18.95 -8.77
N THR A 91 -15.47 19.89 -9.20
CA THR A 91 -15.76 20.82 -10.28
C THR A 91 -14.89 20.52 -11.49
N GLU A 92 -15.49 20.19 -12.63
CA GLU A 92 -14.78 20.04 -13.90
C GLU A 92 -14.30 21.39 -14.45
N ALA A 93 -13.31 21.34 -15.34
CA ALA A 93 -12.85 22.53 -16.07
C ALA A 93 -13.96 23.20 -16.90
N SER A 94 -14.95 22.43 -17.33
CA SER A 94 -16.17 22.89 -18.00
C SER A 94 -17.12 23.71 -17.10
N GLY A 95 -16.90 23.69 -15.78
CA GLY A 95 -17.80 24.26 -14.78
C GLY A 95 -18.88 23.29 -14.29
N LYS A 96 -18.95 22.07 -14.81
CA LYS A 96 -19.85 21.03 -14.33
C LYS A 96 -19.49 20.65 -12.90
N GLN A 97 -20.50 20.49 -12.04
CA GLN A 97 -20.32 20.14 -10.62
C GLN A 97 -20.91 18.78 -10.32
N TRP A 98 -20.20 18.03 -9.48
CA TRP A 98 -20.58 16.74 -8.94
C TRP A 98 -20.65 16.81 -7.41
N ARG A 99 -21.75 16.35 -6.82
CA ARG A 99 -22.01 16.49 -5.39
C ARG A 99 -22.51 15.19 -4.78
N ALA A 100 -22.17 14.95 -3.51
CA ALA A 100 -22.52 13.75 -2.78
C ALA A 100 -23.97 13.71 -2.29
N LEU A 101 -24.55 14.85 -1.95
CA LEU A 101 -25.80 14.92 -1.18
C LEU A 101 -27.05 14.53 -1.96
N GLU A 102 -26.99 14.40 -3.27
CA GLU A 102 -28.15 14.18 -4.13
C GLU A 102 -28.44 12.68 -4.35
N LEU A 103 -27.55 11.80 -3.93
CA LEU A 103 -27.73 10.35 -4.05
C LEU A 103 -27.86 9.68 -2.68
N PRO A 104 -28.61 8.56 -2.62
CA PRO A 104 -28.71 7.78 -1.40
C PRO A 104 -27.38 7.14 -1.05
N VAL A 105 -27.17 6.88 0.23
CA VAL A 105 -26.06 6.08 0.72
C VAL A 105 -26.21 4.65 0.21
N GLU A 106 -25.19 4.12 -0.48
CA GLU A 106 -25.15 2.74 -0.96
C GLU A 106 -24.72 1.77 0.15
N ARG A 107 -23.85 2.24 1.06
CA ARG A 107 -23.33 1.44 2.17
C ARG A 107 -23.09 2.31 3.38
N LEU A 108 -23.66 1.91 4.52
CA LEU A 108 -23.33 2.41 5.85
C LEU A 108 -23.04 1.21 6.74
N GLU A 109 -21.85 1.13 7.29
CA GLU A 109 -21.38 -0.04 8.01
C GLU A 109 -20.54 0.39 9.23
N LEU A 110 -20.79 -0.25 10.37
CA LEU A 110 -19.97 -0.13 11.54
C LEU A 110 -18.86 -1.18 11.45
N GLU A 111 -17.68 -0.78 10.95
CA GLU A 111 -16.53 -1.69 10.75
C GLU A 111 -15.86 -2.04 12.08
N GLN A 112 -15.82 -1.09 13.02
CA GLN A 112 -15.27 -1.30 14.36
C GLN A 112 -16.15 -0.64 15.41
N ALA A 113 -16.46 -1.37 16.47
CA ALA A 113 -17.28 -0.95 17.60
C ALA A 113 -16.57 -1.25 18.93
N GLY A 114 -15.30 -0.92 19.02
CA GLY A 114 -14.51 -1.16 20.24
C GLY A 114 -14.84 -0.16 21.34
N PRO A 115 -14.39 -0.38 22.57
CA PRO A 115 -14.63 0.61 23.61
C PRO A 115 -13.79 1.88 23.43
N LEU A 116 -12.62 1.80 22.81
CA LEU A 116 -11.69 2.92 22.65
C LEU A 116 -11.82 3.61 21.29
N HIS A 117 -12.18 2.87 20.24
CA HIS A 117 -12.19 3.33 18.87
C HIS A 117 -13.44 2.82 18.16
N VAL A 118 -14.02 3.65 17.33
CA VAL A 118 -15.07 3.31 16.38
C VAL A 118 -14.65 3.68 14.97
N ALA A 119 -14.93 2.80 14.01
CA ALA A 119 -14.79 3.08 12.59
C ALA A 119 -16.13 2.85 11.87
N VAL A 120 -16.61 3.89 11.20
CA VAL A 120 -17.84 3.86 10.40
C VAL A 120 -17.49 4.08 8.95
N ARG A 121 -17.86 3.12 8.09
CA ARG A 121 -17.74 3.24 6.64
C ARG A 121 -19.05 3.74 6.04
N ILE A 122 -18.95 4.78 5.22
CA ILE A 122 -20.06 5.28 4.41
C ILE A 122 -19.60 5.40 2.95
N GLN A 123 -20.44 4.96 2.01
CA GLN A 123 -20.12 4.98 0.58
C GLN A 123 -21.33 5.38 -0.25
N THR A 124 -21.10 6.15 -1.30
CA THR A 124 -22.06 6.47 -2.34
C THR A 124 -21.35 6.91 -3.62
N LYS A 125 -22.11 7.47 -4.56
CA LYS A 125 -21.60 8.09 -5.78
C LYS A 125 -21.80 9.60 -5.74
N LEU A 126 -20.98 10.35 -6.47
CA LEU A 126 -21.23 11.76 -6.72
C LEU A 126 -22.18 11.89 -7.92
N ALA A 127 -23.26 12.62 -7.73
CA ALA A 127 -24.18 12.94 -8.80
C ALA A 127 -23.79 14.27 -9.49
N GLU A 128 -24.02 14.34 -10.78
CA GLU A 128 -24.08 15.62 -11.47
C GLU A 128 -25.26 16.43 -10.90
N SER A 129 -25.01 17.70 -10.54
CA SER A 129 -26.04 18.55 -9.92
C SER A 129 -27.29 18.61 -10.78
N GLY A 130 -28.42 18.22 -10.20
CA GLY A 130 -29.72 18.14 -10.86
C GLY A 130 -29.96 16.95 -11.80
N LYS A 131 -29.09 15.93 -11.80
CA LYS A 131 -29.23 14.72 -12.62
C LYS A 131 -28.94 13.44 -11.82
N PRO A 132 -29.62 12.31 -12.14
CA PRO A 132 -29.34 11.03 -11.47
C PRO A 132 -28.06 10.33 -11.94
N ALA A 133 -27.32 10.93 -12.87
CA ALA A 133 -26.09 10.35 -13.42
C ALA A 133 -24.94 10.46 -12.43
N SER A 134 -24.24 9.34 -12.18
CA SER A 134 -23.09 9.26 -11.30
C SER A 134 -21.79 9.18 -12.09
N GLY A 135 -20.77 9.94 -11.68
CA GLY A 135 -19.46 9.94 -12.34
C GLY A 135 -18.29 9.61 -11.44
N PHE A 136 -18.52 9.52 -10.13
CA PHE A 136 -17.49 9.21 -9.14
C PHE A 136 -18.06 8.34 -8.04
N VAL A 137 -17.32 7.31 -7.67
CA VAL A 137 -17.54 6.59 -6.40
C VAL A 137 -16.74 7.30 -5.33
N HIS A 138 -17.34 7.48 -4.15
CA HIS A 138 -16.60 7.95 -3.01
C HIS A 138 -16.99 7.23 -1.72
N ARG A 139 -16.01 7.09 -0.83
CA ARG A 139 -16.11 6.39 0.44
C ARG A 139 -15.42 7.21 1.51
N ALA A 140 -16.01 7.25 2.70
CA ALA A 140 -15.34 7.75 3.88
C ALA A 140 -15.31 6.65 4.95
N ARG A 141 -14.18 6.47 5.61
CA ARG A 141 -14.05 5.80 6.90
C ARG A 141 -13.88 6.86 7.96
N ILE A 142 -14.77 6.89 8.91
CA ILE A 142 -14.86 7.90 9.95
C ILE A 142 -14.42 7.25 11.25
N HIS A 143 -13.30 7.72 11.80
CA HIS A 143 -12.71 7.22 13.02
C HIS A 143 -12.96 8.20 14.15
N ALA A 144 -13.42 7.70 15.31
CA ALA A 144 -13.59 8.51 16.51
C ALA A 144 -13.14 7.71 17.73
N TYR A 145 -12.62 8.43 18.73
CA TYR A 145 -11.89 7.85 19.85
C TYR A 145 -12.49 8.27 21.19
N ALA A 146 -12.52 7.35 22.16
CA ALA A 146 -13.09 7.55 23.47
C ALA A 146 -12.42 8.73 24.22
N GLY A 147 -13.23 9.67 24.69
CA GLY A 147 -12.76 10.85 25.41
C GLY A 147 -12.08 11.91 24.52
N SER A 148 -12.02 11.71 23.22
CA SER A 148 -11.36 12.62 22.27
C SER A 148 -12.38 13.41 21.44
N PRO A 149 -12.12 14.70 21.16
CA PRO A 149 -12.87 15.50 20.22
C PRO A 149 -12.31 15.39 18.78
N LEU A 150 -11.35 14.49 18.55
CA LEU A 150 -10.76 14.20 17.24
C LEU A 150 -11.67 13.27 16.46
N VAL A 151 -11.88 13.60 15.18
CA VAL A 151 -12.43 12.71 14.15
C VAL A 151 -11.44 12.67 12.99
N GLU A 152 -11.02 11.47 12.63
CA GLU A 152 -10.22 11.25 11.43
C GLU A 152 -11.08 10.64 10.34
N VAL A 153 -10.83 11.02 9.11
CA VAL A 153 -11.58 10.54 7.95
C VAL A 153 -10.63 10.13 6.85
N ASP A 154 -10.66 8.84 6.52
CA ASP A 154 -10.02 8.32 5.31
C ASP A 154 -11.00 8.48 4.16
N TYR A 155 -10.80 9.49 3.35
CA TYR A 155 -11.67 9.83 2.24
C TYR A 155 -11.07 9.34 0.93
N PHE A 156 -11.71 8.35 0.33
CA PHE A 156 -11.39 7.81 -0.99
C PHE A 156 -12.39 8.30 -2.04
N VAL A 157 -11.89 8.68 -3.19
CA VAL A 157 -12.71 9.00 -4.37
C VAL A 157 -12.05 8.45 -5.63
N ALA A 158 -12.85 7.88 -6.55
CA ALA A 158 -12.38 7.34 -7.82
C ALA A 158 -13.24 7.81 -9.00
N ASN A 159 -12.60 8.08 -10.13
CA ASN A 159 -13.29 8.41 -11.37
C ASN A 159 -13.95 7.16 -11.97
N THR A 160 -15.28 7.12 -11.95
CA THR A 160 -16.11 6.07 -12.54
C THR A 160 -17.03 6.58 -13.64
N ASP A 161 -16.74 7.76 -14.19
CA ASP A 161 -17.42 8.30 -15.38
C ASP A 161 -17.12 7.43 -16.61
N SER A 162 -18.01 7.40 -17.56
CA SER A 162 -17.83 6.61 -18.80
C SER A 162 -16.77 7.17 -19.76
N ARG A 163 -16.41 8.43 -19.61
CA ARG A 163 -15.35 9.06 -20.40
C ARG A 163 -13.98 8.52 -19.98
N PRO A 164 -13.03 8.33 -20.93
CA PRO A 164 -11.67 7.85 -20.59
C PRO A 164 -10.93 8.73 -19.60
N GLN A 165 -11.20 10.04 -19.61
CA GLN A 165 -10.64 11.01 -18.67
C GLN A 165 -11.59 12.20 -18.47
N ILE A 166 -11.44 12.88 -17.34
CA ILE A 166 -12.18 14.07 -16.97
C ILE A 166 -11.19 15.17 -16.59
N ALA A 167 -11.34 16.34 -17.21
CA ALA A 167 -10.59 17.52 -16.80
C ALA A 167 -11.22 18.14 -15.54
N VAL A 168 -10.54 18.03 -14.40
CA VAL A 168 -10.99 18.50 -13.09
C VAL A 168 -10.29 19.79 -12.73
N ARG A 169 -11.06 20.80 -12.27
CA ARG A 169 -10.56 22.08 -11.77
C ARG A 169 -10.34 22.04 -10.26
N SER A 170 -11.24 21.38 -9.51
CA SER A 170 -11.10 21.26 -8.05
C SER A 170 -11.78 20.02 -7.50
N ILE A 171 -11.23 19.51 -6.40
CA ILE A 171 -11.81 18.48 -5.53
C ILE A 171 -11.84 19.08 -4.15
N SER A 172 -13.01 19.28 -3.57
CA SER A 172 -13.15 20.07 -2.35
C SER A 172 -14.09 19.41 -1.34
N TRP A 173 -13.76 19.59 -0.06
CA TRP A 173 -14.66 19.39 1.07
C TRP A 173 -15.09 20.73 1.62
N LEU A 174 -16.39 20.87 1.83
CA LEU A 174 -17.02 22.07 2.36
C LEU A 174 -17.68 21.73 3.69
N LEU A 175 -17.22 22.35 4.77
CA LEU A 175 -17.73 22.20 6.12
C LEU A 175 -18.24 23.55 6.61
N ALA A 176 -19.49 23.60 7.08
CA ALA A 176 -20.11 24.81 7.62
C ALA A 176 -20.13 24.75 9.17
N PRO A 177 -19.22 25.44 9.85
CA PRO A 177 -19.21 25.53 11.32
C PRO A 177 -20.42 26.31 11.81
N ALA A 178 -20.97 25.92 12.96
CA ALA A 178 -22.04 26.63 13.62
C ALA A 178 -21.51 27.57 14.72
N GLY A 179 -22.04 28.78 14.81
CA GLY A 179 -21.76 29.71 15.91
C GLY A 179 -20.35 30.29 15.95
N LEU A 180 -19.56 30.11 14.92
CA LEU A 180 -18.28 30.77 14.77
C LEU A 180 -18.55 32.15 14.17
N GLY A 181 -18.38 33.22 14.96
CA GLY A 181 -18.42 34.59 14.45
C GLY A 181 -17.44 34.80 13.31
N ALA A 182 -17.56 35.89 12.58
CA ALA A 182 -16.69 36.24 11.47
C ALA A 182 -15.20 36.21 11.86
N GLY A 183 -14.60 35.02 11.82
CA GLY A 183 -13.19 34.83 12.06
C GLY A 183 -12.38 35.26 10.86
N THR A 184 -11.29 35.97 11.08
CA THR A 184 -10.29 36.25 10.03
C THR A 184 -9.58 34.93 9.73
N GLY A 185 -10.06 34.22 8.70
CA GLY A 185 -9.46 32.96 8.30
C GLY A 185 -8.19 33.17 7.49
N SER A 186 -7.14 32.44 7.80
CA SER A 186 -5.95 32.35 6.97
C SER A 186 -6.10 31.20 5.98
N SER A 187 -5.87 31.46 4.70
CA SER A 187 -5.75 30.41 3.69
C SER A 187 -4.32 29.88 3.66
N ILE A 188 -4.19 28.56 3.58
CA ILE A 188 -2.90 27.86 3.49
C ILE A 188 -2.93 27.02 2.22
N GLN A 189 -1.88 27.10 1.41
CA GLN A 189 -1.77 26.39 0.15
C GLN A 189 -0.46 25.60 0.09
N ALA A 190 -0.52 24.38 -0.42
CA ALA A 190 0.62 23.54 -0.74
C ALA A 190 1.05 23.76 -2.20
N THR A 191 2.34 23.96 -2.41
CA THR A 191 2.98 24.03 -3.73
C THR A 191 4.19 23.11 -3.75
N GLU A 192 4.68 22.78 -4.94
CA GLU A 192 5.91 21.98 -5.08
C GLU A 192 7.11 22.59 -4.33
N ALA A 193 7.28 23.90 -4.41
CA ALA A 193 8.41 24.63 -3.84
C ALA A 193 8.23 25.03 -2.37
N GLY A 194 6.99 25.03 -1.85
CA GLY A 194 6.66 25.62 -0.55
C GLY A 194 6.25 24.62 0.51
N ALA A 195 6.84 24.71 1.70
CA ALA A 195 6.41 23.98 2.89
C ALA A 195 5.27 24.75 3.58
N ALA A 196 4.03 24.50 3.18
CA ALA A 196 2.88 24.96 3.94
C ALA A 196 2.56 23.97 5.07
N ARG A 197 2.08 24.47 6.20
CA ARG A 197 1.53 23.64 7.26
C ARG A 197 0.27 22.94 6.74
N GLY A 198 0.19 21.62 6.87
CA GLY A 198 -0.98 20.84 6.46
C GLY A 198 -2.20 20.97 7.37
N TRP A 199 -2.27 22.01 8.21
CA TRP A 199 -3.34 22.22 9.18
C TRP A 199 -3.68 23.71 9.37
N ALA A 200 -4.94 23.97 9.71
CA ALA A 200 -5.45 25.30 10.03
C ALA A 200 -6.50 25.22 11.14
N SER A 201 -6.61 26.28 11.95
CA SER A 201 -7.59 26.41 13.01
C SER A 201 -8.43 27.67 12.85
N LEU A 202 -9.72 27.57 13.14
CA LEU A 202 -10.63 28.70 13.28
C LEU A 202 -10.84 29.01 14.76
N GLY A 203 -10.69 30.29 15.17
CA GLY A 203 -10.72 30.73 16.55
C GLY A 203 -12.12 30.88 17.17
N GLY A 204 -12.20 31.07 18.50
CA GLY A 204 -13.40 31.21 19.31
C GLY A 204 -13.55 30.09 20.33
N GLU A 205 -14.62 30.12 21.14
CA GLU A 205 -14.91 29.07 22.13
C GLU A 205 -15.23 27.73 21.45
N ALA A 206 -15.76 27.74 20.23
CA ALA A 206 -16.08 26.58 19.41
C ALA A 206 -15.02 26.37 18.30
N ARG A 207 -13.75 26.30 18.69
CA ARG A 207 -12.65 26.13 17.74
C ARG A 207 -12.76 24.82 16.98
N ILE A 208 -12.60 24.89 15.65
CA ILE A 208 -12.39 23.73 14.78
C ILE A 208 -11.01 23.84 14.17
N SER A 209 -10.23 22.78 14.27
CA SER A 209 -8.97 22.63 13.56
C SER A 209 -9.10 21.53 12.52
N ALA A 210 -8.57 21.76 11.33
CA ALA A 210 -8.52 20.77 10.27
C ALA A 210 -7.08 20.52 9.83
N GLY A 211 -6.73 19.25 9.61
CA GLY A 211 -5.45 18.82 9.08
C GLY A 211 -5.63 17.89 7.90
N ILE A 212 -4.72 17.94 6.92
CA ILE A 212 -4.65 16.99 5.81
C ILE A 212 -3.23 16.42 5.81
N GLN A 213 -3.14 15.10 5.89
CA GLN A 213 -1.85 14.41 5.84
C GLN A 213 -1.24 14.51 4.43
N ALA A 214 0.08 14.40 4.35
CA ALA A 214 0.84 14.55 3.12
C ALA A 214 0.42 15.81 2.31
N PHE A 215 0.19 16.92 3.02
CA PHE A 215 -0.38 18.13 2.44
C PHE A 215 0.50 18.73 1.33
N ARG A 216 1.82 18.82 1.57
CA ARG A 216 2.79 19.27 0.59
C ARG A 216 3.10 18.17 -0.43
N GLU A 217 3.27 16.95 0.05
CA GLU A 217 3.69 15.82 -0.78
C GLU A 217 2.68 15.53 -1.90
N GLN A 218 1.39 15.76 -1.64
CA GLN A 218 0.30 15.60 -2.59
C GLN A 218 -0.24 16.94 -3.09
N TYR A 219 0.64 17.94 -3.32
CA TYR A 219 0.20 19.22 -3.89
C TYR A 219 -0.51 19.03 -5.26
N PRO A 220 -1.39 19.96 -5.68
CA PRO A 220 -1.81 21.19 -5.01
C PRO A 220 -2.95 20.93 -4.02
N LYS A 221 -2.79 21.36 -2.78
CA LYS A 221 -3.84 21.30 -1.76
C LYS A 221 -4.01 22.68 -1.12
N ALA A 222 -5.20 22.95 -0.57
CA ALA A 222 -5.42 24.17 0.21
C ALA A 222 -6.40 23.94 1.36
N LEU A 223 -6.22 24.72 2.44
CA LEU A 223 -7.20 24.89 3.51
C LEU A 223 -7.60 26.37 3.53
N ARG A 224 -8.88 26.67 3.33
CA ARG A 224 -9.42 28.01 3.23
C ARG A 224 -10.52 28.22 4.25
N TRP A 225 -10.34 29.22 5.10
CA TRP A 225 -11.37 29.67 6.00
C TRP A 225 -12.12 30.84 5.38
N LYS A 226 -13.42 30.71 5.31
CA LYS A 226 -14.38 31.79 5.01
C LYS A 226 -15.21 32.05 6.27
N PRO A 227 -15.93 33.19 6.39
CA PRO A 227 -16.68 33.52 7.60
C PRO A 227 -17.66 32.44 8.10
N ASP A 228 -18.19 31.67 7.19
CA ASP A 228 -19.23 30.64 7.41
C ASP A 228 -18.82 29.24 6.94
N GLN A 229 -17.58 29.06 6.44
CA GLN A 229 -17.18 27.81 5.81
C GLN A 229 -15.67 27.54 5.94
N LEU A 230 -15.34 26.29 6.25
CA LEU A 230 -14.02 25.72 5.95
C LEU A 230 -14.11 25.00 4.60
N GLN A 231 -13.22 25.32 3.70
CA GLN A 231 -13.00 24.61 2.45
C GLN A 231 -11.63 23.92 2.49
N ALA A 232 -11.63 22.61 2.37
CA ALA A 232 -10.43 21.78 2.21
C ALA A 232 -10.35 21.35 0.75
N ASP A 233 -9.46 21.96 -0.02
CA ASP A 233 -9.21 21.57 -1.41
C ASP A 233 -8.20 20.44 -1.43
N LEU A 234 -8.64 19.27 -1.85
CA LEU A 234 -7.83 18.09 -2.06
C LEU A 234 -7.07 18.17 -3.39
N TRP A 235 -7.68 18.81 -4.38
CA TRP A 235 -7.04 19.41 -5.55
C TRP A 235 -7.45 20.87 -5.62
N ALA A 236 -6.51 21.76 -5.38
CA ALA A 236 -6.77 23.20 -5.39
C ALA A 236 -6.79 23.78 -6.81
N PRO A 237 -7.70 24.74 -7.12
CA PRO A 237 -7.82 25.33 -8.46
C PRO A 237 -6.52 25.97 -8.98
N GLU A 238 -5.64 26.41 -8.10
CA GLU A 238 -4.34 27.00 -8.43
C GLU A 238 -3.35 26.01 -9.04
N GLY A 239 -3.61 24.70 -8.88
CA GLY A 239 -2.88 23.64 -9.57
C GLY A 239 -3.21 23.51 -11.05
N GLY A 240 -4.18 24.30 -11.52
CA GLY A 240 -4.66 24.23 -12.89
C GLY A 240 -5.64 23.08 -13.11
N GLN A 241 -5.61 22.53 -14.30
CA GLN A 241 -6.48 21.44 -14.70
C GLN A 241 -5.78 20.09 -14.44
N TYR A 242 -6.50 19.17 -13.79
CA TYR A 242 -6.07 17.79 -13.59
C TYR A 242 -6.83 16.85 -14.52
N GLU A 243 -6.10 16.11 -15.34
CA GLU A 243 -6.68 15.10 -16.24
C GLU A 243 -6.86 13.79 -15.47
N TRP A 244 -8.05 13.60 -14.91
CA TRP A 244 -8.34 12.41 -14.10
C TRP A 244 -8.76 11.24 -14.97
N ILE A 245 -7.88 10.27 -15.07
CA ILE A 245 -8.09 9.05 -15.87
C ILE A 245 -9.19 8.18 -15.24
N GLN A 246 -10.00 7.53 -16.09
CA GLN A 246 -11.02 6.59 -15.68
C GLN A 246 -10.42 5.44 -14.86
N GLY A 247 -11.05 5.13 -13.73
CA GLY A 247 -10.64 4.04 -12.85
C GLY A 247 -9.54 4.39 -11.84
N VAL A 248 -8.90 5.55 -11.95
CA VAL A 248 -7.93 6.03 -10.96
C VAL A 248 -8.67 6.56 -9.73
N GLY A 249 -8.24 6.15 -8.55
CA GLY A 249 -8.72 6.63 -7.26
C GLY A 249 -7.69 7.46 -6.52
N LYS A 250 -8.11 8.09 -5.42
CA LYS A 250 -7.23 8.79 -4.48
C LYS A 250 -7.81 8.82 -3.08
N THR A 251 -6.97 8.46 -2.11
CA THR A 251 -7.28 8.54 -0.68
C THR A 251 -6.65 9.78 -0.06
N HIS A 252 -7.39 10.43 0.81
CA HIS A 252 -6.95 11.56 1.60
C HIS A 252 -7.28 11.32 3.07
N HIS A 253 -6.28 11.46 3.94
CA HIS A 253 -6.46 11.40 5.38
C HIS A 253 -6.69 12.81 5.91
N ILE A 254 -7.89 13.04 6.45
CA ILE A 254 -8.34 14.35 6.94
C ILE A 254 -8.67 14.22 8.42
N ALA A 255 -8.14 15.10 9.24
CA ALA A 255 -8.42 15.15 10.66
C ALA A 255 -9.18 16.42 11.02
N LEU A 256 -10.24 16.28 11.81
CA LEU A 256 -11.06 17.35 12.33
C LEU A 256 -11.00 17.29 13.87
N TYR A 257 -10.58 18.38 14.50
CA TYR A 257 -10.53 18.50 15.95
C TYR A 257 -11.54 19.56 16.40
N TYR A 258 -12.49 19.18 17.24
CA TYR A 258 -13.57 20.02 17.71
C TYR A 258 -13.31 20.47 19.16
N GLY A 259 -13.07 21.78 19.40
CA GLY A 259 -12.88 22.34 20.74
C GLY A 259 -11.60 23.17 20.89
N ALA A 260 -11.30 23.61 22.12
CA ALA A 260 -10.36 24.67 22.42
C ALA A 260 -8.86 24.33 22.33
N ALA A 261 -8.45 23.09 22.19
CA ALA A 261 -7.04 22.68 22.22
C ALA A 261 -6.36 22.83 20.87
N ALA A 262 -5.69 23.94 20.64
CA ALA A 262 -5.01 24.26 19.38
C ALA A 262 -3.62 23.59 19.23
N GLY A 263 -3.05 23.04 20.31
CA GLY A 263 -1.68 22.49 20.28
C GLY A 263 -1.52 21.24 19.44
N ASP A 264 -2.57 20.42 19.36
CA ASP A 264 -2.50 19.09 18.78
C ASP A 264 -2.80 19.04 17.28
N ALA A 265 -3.31 20.14 16.70
CA ALA A 265 -3.68 20.17 15.29
C ALA A 265 -2.48 19.99 14.33
N SER A 266 -1.27 20.33 14.76
CA SER A 266 -0.06 20.11 13.95
C SER A 266 0.30 18.62 13.82
N LEU A 267 -0.04 17.80 14.80
CA LEU A 267 0.20 16.35 14.77
C LEU A 267 -0.66 15.68 13.70
N LEU A 268 -1.86 16.22 13.46
CA LEU A 268 -2.83 15.66 12.52
C LEU A 268 -2.37 15.68 11.06
N ALA A 269 -1.39 16.52 10.75
CA ALA A 269 -0.86 16.65 9.38
C ALA A 269 0.38 15.77 9.11
N HIS A 270 0.93 15.11 10.13
CA HIS A 270 2.23 14.42 10.02
C HIS A 270 2.14 12.91 9.70
N GLY A 271 0.97 12.36 9.58
CA GLY A 271 0.76 10.94 9.33
C GLY A 271 0.25 10.18 10.56
N PRO A 272 -0.04 8.88 10.42
CA PRO A 272 -0.61 8.11 11.52
C PRO A 272 0.37 8.01 12.70
N VAL A 273 -0.17 8.12 13.90
CA VAL A 273 0.58 7.85 15.14
C VAL A 273 0.56 6.35 15.37
N LEU A 274 1.71 5.70 15.24
CA LEU A 274 1.85 4.26 15.34
C LEU A 274 2.68 3.88 16.56
N ALA A 275 2.27 2.81 17.25
CA ALA A 275 3.11 2.14 18.24
C ALA A 275 4.03 1.17 17.51
N LEU A 276 5.34 1.38 17.59
CA LEU A 276 6.34 0.61 16.86
C LEU A 276 7.20 -0.21 17.82
N ALA A 277 7.50 -1.45 17.46
CA ALA A 277 8.43 -2.29 18.20
C ALA A 277 9.89 -2.09 17.72
N GLY A 278 10.83 -2.55 18.51
CA GLY A 278 12.24 -2.57 18.10
C GLY A 278 12.55 -3.68 17.10
N SER A 279 13.63 -3.51 16.32
CA SER A 279 14.06 -4.45 15.28
C SER A 279 14.27 -5.86 15.80
N GLU A 280 14.79 -6.02 17.01
CA GLU A 280 14.96 -7.32 17.66
C GLU A 280 13.64 -8.05 17.85
N TRP A 281 12.60 -7.33 18.22
CA TRP A 281 11.28 -7.92 18.44
C TRP A 281 10.62 -8.30 17.11
N TYR A 282 10.66 -7.40 16.11
CA TYR A 282 10.10 -7.68 14.79
C TYR A 282 10.74 -8.92 14.14
N THR A 283 12.08 -8.99 14.17
CA THR A 283 12.80 -10.09 13.53
C THR A 283 12.64 -11.41 14.30
N ALA A 284 12.57 -11.38 15.64
CA ALA A 284 12.34 -12.56 16.45
C ALA A 284 10.91 -13.11 16.34
N SER A 285 9.93 -12.30 15.93
CA SER A 285 8.54 -12.73 15.78
C SER A 285 8.33 -13.74 14.66
N GLY A 286 9.23 -13.79 13.66
CA GLY A 286 9.07 -14.59 12.45
C GLY A 286 7.98 -14.12 11.49
N ALA A 287 7.21 -13.06 11.83
CA ALA A 287 6.10 -12.56 11.02
C ALA A 287 6.52 -12.03 9.65
N PHE A 288 7.78 -11.58 9.53
CA PHE A 288 8.39 -11.07 8.31
C PHE A 288 9.31 -12.09 7.63
N GLY A 289 9.22 -13.35 8.03
CA GLY A 289 10.11 -14.41 7.59
C GLY A 289 11.43 -14.48 8.37
N PRO A 290 12.36 -15.35 7.97
CA PRO A 290 13.62 -15.58 8.67
C PRO A 290 14.62 -14.46 8.31
N ILE A 291 14.51 -13.33 8.98
CA ILE A 291 15.38 -12.15 8.85
C ILE A 291 16.00 -11.80 10.21
N ALA A 292 17.09 -11.06 10.21
CA ALA A 292 17.75 -10.57 11.42
C ALA A 292 17.89 -9.04 11.40
N PRO A 293 18.09 -8.41 12.57
CA PRO A 293 18.46 -7.01 12.63
C PRO A 293 19.71 -6.73 11.79
N ALA A 294 19.72 -5.62 11.07
CA ALA A 294 20.86 -5.25 10.21
C ALA A 294 22.18 -5.15 11.00
N ALA A 295 22.11 -4.73 12.25
CA ALA A 295 23.27 -4.67 13.15
C ALA A 295 23.90 -6.04 13.46
N ARG A 296 23.19 -7.13 13.25
CA ARG A 296 23.69 -8.50 13.43
C ARG A 296 24.16 -9.17 12.13
N SER A 297 24.07 -8.48 11.00
CA SER A 297 24.47 -9.03 9.70
C SER A 297 25.97 -9.35 9.69
N PRO A 298 26.37 -10.52 9.15
CA PRO A 298 27.79 -10.84 8.96
C PRO A 298 28.43 -10.02 7.84
N LEU A 299 27.68 -9.25 7.06
CA LEU A 299 28.13 -8.47 5.91
C LEU A 299 27.86 -6.97 6.08
N PRO A 300 28.53 -6.27 7.02
CA PRO A 300 28.25 -4.86 7.32
C PRO A 300 28.46 -3.92 6.12
N ALA A 301 29.35 -4.25 5.18
CA ALA A 301 29.54 -3.46 3.97
C ALA A 301 28.31 -3.54 3.03
N VAL A 302 27.67 -4.70 2.94
CA VAL A 302 26.43 -4.88 2.18
C VAL A 302 25.30 -4.11 2.84
N GLU A 303 25.17 -4.19 4.17
CA GLU A 303 24.15 -3.45 4.92
C GLU A 303 24.29 -1.93 4.76
N LYS A 304 25.52 -1.41 4.76
CA LYS A 304 25.77 0.01 4.47
C LYS A 304 25.25 0.39 3.08
N THR A 305 25.56 -0.40 2.07
CA THR A 305 25.07 -0.16 0.71
C THR A 305 23.54 -0.24 0.63
N LEU A 306 22.91 -1.18 1.33
CA LEU A 306 21.45 -1.26 1.43
C LEU A 306 20.85 0.02 2.05
N ALA A 307 21.42 0.51 3.15
CA ALA A 307 20.96 1.75 3.78
C ALA A 307 21.07 2.96 2.84
N GLU A 308 22.17 3.07 2.09
CA GLU A 308 22.38 4.12 1.07
C GLU A 308 21.34 4.03 -0.06
N HIS A 309 20.99 2.82 -0.52
CA HIS A 309 19.96 2.61 -1.54
C HIS A 309 18.57 3.00 -1.01
N MET A 310 18.22 2.58 0.20
CA MET A 310 16.94 2.95 0.80
C MET A 310 16.85 4.46 1.00
N SER A 311 17.89 5.09 1.48
CA SER A 311 17.96 6.56 1.61
C SER A 311 17.75 7.26 0.26
N THR A 312 18.30 6.73 -0.83
CA THR A 312 18.10 7.27 -2.18
C THR A 312 16.65 7.11 -2.63
N ALA A 313 16.02 5.98 -2.34
CA ALA A 313 14.60 5.74 -2.64
C ALA A 313 13.69 6.70 -1.85
N VAL A 314 13.98 6.93 -0.57
CA VAL A 314 13.22 7.87 0.29
C VAL A 314 13.30 9.31 -0.22
N VAL A 315 14.44 9.73 -0.76
CA VAL A 315 14.68 11.12 -1.22
C VAL A 315 14.31 11.31 -2.70
N GLY A 316 13.88 10.26 -3.39
CA GLY A 316 13.58 10.27 -4.82
C GLY A 316 12.68 11.43 -5.25
N ARG A 317 13.13 12.22 -6.25
CA ARG A 317 12.52 13.51 -6.63
C ARG A 317 11.17 13.42 -7.32
N ALA A 318 10.78 12.26 -7.82
CA ALA A 318 9.60 12.14 -8.67
C ALA A 318 8.29 11.93 -7.90
N GLY A 319 8.36 11.53 -6.64
CA GLY A 319 7.19 11.14 -5.86
C GLY A 319 6.35 12.28 -5.28
N LEU A 320 6.51 13.54 -5.71
CA LEU A 320 5.67 14.65 -5.25
C LEU A 320 4.57 14.97 -6.25
N GLY A 321 3.39 15.27 -5.74
CA GLY A 321 2.21 15.61 -6.52
C GLY A 321 1.01 14.76 -6.19
N PHE A 322 -0.17 15.23 -6.53
CA PHE A 322 -1.46 14.60 -6.19
C PHE A 322 -1.53 13.13 -6.60
N GLU A 323 -1.16 12.83 -7.84
CA GLU A 323 -1.17 11.47 -8.38
C GLU A 323 0.13 10.71 -8.07
N ASN A 324 1.27 11.39 -8.10
CA ASN A 324 2.59 10.76 -8.07
C ASN A 324 3.05 10.32 -6.68
N TYR A 325 2.52 10.92 -5.60
CA TYR A 325 3.01 10.65 -4.25
C TYR A 325 2.86 9.17 -3.87
N GLY A 326 3.99 8.54 -3.59
CA GLY A 326 4.09 7.13 -3.22
C GLY A 326 4.66 6.23 -4.32
N ASP A 327 4.79 6.74 -5.57
CA ASP A 327 5.48 6.03 -6.63
C ASP A 327 6.76 6.78 -7.04
N HIS A 328 7.54 6.14 -7.89
CA HIS A 328 8.82 6.65 -8.37
C HIS A 328 8.95 6.51 -9.87
N SER A 329 9.57 7.52 -10.50
CA SER A 329 9.94 7.39 -11.90
C SER A 329 11.29 6.71 -12.04
N SER A 330 11.37 5.69 -12.87
CA SER A 330 12.64 5.12 -13.28
C SER A 330 13.11 5.70 -14.62
N SER A 331 14.40 5.96 -14.74
CA SER A 331 15.03 6.48 -15.97
C SER A 331 15.40 5.37 -16.97
N GLY A 332 14.84 4.15 -16.82
CA GLY A 332 15.52 2.93 -17.26
C GLY A 332 15.35 2.54 -18.73
N TYR A 333 14.27 2.83 -19.41
CA TYR A 333 13.99 2.18 -20.70
C TYR A 333 14.00 3.08 -21.93
N VAL A 334 13.63 4.35 -21.82
CA VAL A 334 13.61 5.27 -22.96
C VAL A 334 14.23 6.60 -22.58
N LYS A 335 15.27 7.00 -23.28
CA LYS A 335 15.98 8.26 -23.05
C LYS A 335 15.03 9.45 -23.25
N GLY A 336 14.72 10.15 -22.14
CA GLY A 336 13.89 11.36 -22.16
C GLY A 336 12.42 11.19 -21.80
N SER A 337 11.95 9.96 -21.49
CA SER A 337 10.61 9.72 -20.97
C SER A 337 10.62 9.40 -19.49
N TYR A 338 9.59 9.86 -18.77
CA TYR A 338 9.33 9.41 -17.40
C TYR A 338 8.59 8.08 -17.47
N LEU A 339 9.19 7.05 -16.85
CA LEU A 339 8.55 5.77 -16.61
C LEU A 339 8.11 5.76 -15.16
N TRP A 340 6.86 5.46 -14.91
CA TRP A 340 6.37 5.16 -13.58
C TRP A 340 6.55 3.67 -13.32
N ASP A 341 7.12 3.33 -12.17
CA ASP A 341 7.39 1.94 -11.81
C ASP A 341 6.15 1.21 -11.32
N ASN A 342 5.08 1.93 -10.95
CA ASN A 342 3.84 1.39 -10.40
C ASN A 342 4.14 0.36 -9.30
N ASN A 343 5.10 0.70 -8.45
CA ASN A 343 5.59 -0.13 -7.34
C ASN A 343 5.96 -1.58 -7.73
N GLU A 344 6.37 -1.82 -8.98
CA GLU A 344 6.77 -3.14 -9.47
C GLU A 344 7.82 -3.77 -8.55
N TYR A 345 7.68 -5.04 -8.26
CA TYR A 345 8.45 -5.86 -7.30
C TYR A 345 8.26 -5.50 -5.83
N ASP A 346 7.09 -4.94 -5.49
CA ASP A 346 6.65 -4.72 -4.11
C ASP A 346 7.62 -3.86 -3.28
N LEU A 347 7.87 -2.63 -3.76
CA LEU A 347 8.64 -1.65 -3.01
C LEU A 347 8.11 -1.45 -1.58
N PRO A 348 6.77 -1.39 -1.33
CA PRO A 348 6.24 -1.32 0.02
C PRO A 348 6.74 -2.44 0.94
N ALA A 349 6.71 -3.69 0.48
CA ALA A 349 7.21 -4.81 1.27
C ALA A 349 8.72 -4.71 1.51
N GLY A 350 9.50 -4.37 0.49
CA GLY A 350 10.95 -4.18 0.62
C GLY A 350 11.32 -3.09 1.63
N ALA A 351 10.61 -1.97 1.62
CA ALA A 351 10.83 -0.87 2.55
C ALA A 351 10.41 -1.24 3.99
N ILE A 352 9.35 -2.04 4.17
CA ILE A 352 8.97 -2.59 5.49
C ILE A 352 10.04 -3.57 5.99
N ILE A 353 10.58 -4.45 5.16
CA ILE A 353 11.68 -5.34 5.55
C ILE A 353 12.89 -4.53 6.02
N HIS A 354 13.23 -3.44 5.32
CA HIS A 354 14.30 -2.56 5.79
C HIS A 354 13.97 -1.93 7.13
N PHE A 355 12.77 -1.38 7.29
CA PHE A 355 12.32 -0.78 8.55
C PHE A 355 12.39 -1.77 9.73
N VAL A 356 11.82 -2.97 9.59
CA VAL A 356 11.79 -3.95 10.69
C VAL A 356 13.18 -4.47 11.07
N ARG A 357 14.15 -4.37 10.16
CA ARG A 357 15.56 -4.72 10.42
C ARG A 357 16.40 -3.60 11.00
N THR A 358 16.06 -2.34 10.73
CA THR A 358 16.89 -1.16 11.09
C THR A 358 16.21 -0.22 12.09
N GLY A 359 14.88 -0.18 12.15
CA GLY A 359 14.11 0.83 12.86
C GLY A 359 14.01 2.18 12.13
N GLU A 360 14.40 2.27 10.87
CA GLU A 360 14.46 3.51 10.08
C GLU A 360 13.06 3.99 9.69
N ALA A 361 12.50 4.94 10.43
CA ALA A 361 11.13 5.43 10.25
C ALA A 361 10.87 6.04 8.86
N SER A 362 11.88 6.54 8.17
CA SER A 362 11.77 7.04 6.80
C SER A 362 11.38 5.95 5.79
N ALA A 363 11.92 4.74 5.97
CA ALA A 363 11.56 3.58 5.15
C ALA A 363 10.10 3.15 5.39
N LEU A 364 9.64 3.17 6.65
CA LEU A 364 8.23 2.90 6.94
C LEU A 364 7.31 3.94 6.28
N ARG A 365 7.63 5.23 6.37
CA ARG A 365 6.84 6.28 5.70
C ARG A 365 6.78 6.09 4.19
N LEU A 366 7.92 5.74 3.56
CA LEU A 366 7.95 5.39 2.14
C LEU A 366 7.02 4.20 1.85
N ALA A 367 7.13 3.14 2.63
CA ALA A 367 6.30 1.94 2.45
C ALA A 367 4.81 2.22 2.54
N LEU A 368 4.39 3.01 3.54
CA LEU A 368 2.97 3.36 3.74
C LEU A 368 2.45 4.23 2.58
N ALA A 369 3.23 5.21 2.13
CA ALA A 369 2.87 6.04 0.99
C ALA A 369 2.79 5.23 -0.31
N SER A 370 3.75 4.33 -0.55
CA SER A 370 3.78 3.49 -1.75
C SER A 370 2.67 2.45 -1.76
N ALA A 371 2.33 1.85 -0.62
CA ALA A 371 1.21 0.91 -0.53
C ALA A 371 -0.13 1.61 -0.84
N LEU A 372 -0.34 2.80 -0.29
CA LEU A 372 -1.56 3.56 -0.55
C LEU A 372 -1.66 4.03 -2.01
N HIS A 373 -0.53 4.48 -2.59
CA HIS A 373 -0.46 4.80 -4.02
C HIS A 373 -0.86 3.60 -4.89
N TYR A 374 -0.33 2.43 -4.59
CA TYR A 374 -0.61 1.20 -5.35
C TYR A 374 -2.09 0.81 -5.29
N VAL A 375 -2.73 0.98 -4.13
CA VAL A 375 -4.19 0.78 -3.98
C VAL A 375 -4.97 1.83 -4.74
N ASP A 376 -4.57 3.10 -4.69
CA ASP A 376 -5.32 4.23 -5.21
C ASP A 376 -5.19 4.39 -6.72
N VAL A 377 -3.93 4.46 -7.20
CA VAL A 377 -3.59 4.91 -8.57
C VAL A 377 -3.30 3.73 -9.49
N ASP A 378 -2.48 2.78 -9.02
CA ASP A 378 -2.06 1.66 -9.85
C ASP A 378 -3.15 0.59 -9.99
N THR A 379 -4.09 0.52 -9.04
CA THR A 379 -5.23 -0.40 -9.09
C THR A 379 -6.38 0.20 -9.91
N ILE A 380 -6.94 -0.57 -10.82
CA ILE A 380 -8.07 -0.17 -11.66
C ILE A 380 -9.37 -0.31 -10.87
N HIS A 381 -9.97 0.80 -10.45
CA HIS A 381 -11.24 0.78 -9.71
C HIS A 381 -12.47 0.65 -10.62
N TYR A 382 -12.34 1.07 -11.86
CA TYR A 382 -13.44 1.03 -12.84
C TYR A 382 -12.92 1.11 -14.27
N SER A 383 -13.56 0.37 -15.18
CA SER A 383 -13.38 0.54 -16.63
C SER A 383 -14.72 0.33 -17.31
N SER A 384 -15.16 1.29 -18.13
CA SER A 384 -16.39 1.20 -18.90
C SER A 384 -16.26 0.27 -20.12
N SER A 385 -15.07 0.24 -20.72
CA SER A 385 -14.75 -0.60 -21.89
C SER A 385 -14.39 -2.04 -21.50
N HIS A 386 -13.77 -2.21 -20.31
CA HIS A 386 -13.30 -3.50 -19.80
C HIS A 386 -13.71 -3.68 -18.32
N PRO A 387 -14.99 -3.95 -18.04
CA PRO A 387 -15.45 -4.09 -16.64
C PRO A 387 -14.76 -5.23 -15.86
N ASP A 388 -14.22 -6.22 -16.56
CA ASP A 388 -13.43 -7.32 -16.02
C ASP A 388 -12.05 -6.90 -15.50
N TRP A 389 -11.57 -5.70 -15.84
CA TRP A 389 -10.30 -5.19 -15.35
C TRP A 389 -10.39 -4.66 -13.91
N ALA A 390 -11.58 -4.40 -13.39
CA ALA A 390 -11.73 -3.90 -12.03
C ALA A 390 -11.06 -4.83 -11.00
N GLY A 391 -10.15 -4.25 -10.20
CA GLY A 391 -9.26 -4.93 -9.26
C GLY A 391 -7.91 -5.33 -9.85
N ALA A 392 -7.69 -5.22 -11.18
CA ALA A 392 -6.37 -5.38 -11.78
C ALA A 392 -5.45 -4.20 -11.48
N VAL A 393 -4.19 -4.37 -11.81
CA VAL A 393 -3.15 -3.35 -11.65
C VAL A 393 -2.64 -2.94 -13.02
N HIS A 394 -2.45 -1.64 -13.22
CA HIS A 394 -1.72 -1.12 -14.38
C HIS A 394 -0.27 -1.59 -14.32
N THR A 395 0.27 -1.98 -15.47
CA THR A 395 1.70 -2.30 -15.55
C THR A 395 2.54 -1.02 -15.45
N HIS A 396 3.84 -1.15 -15.20
CA HIS A 396 4.74 0.00 -15.27
C HIS A 396 4.57 0.73 -16.61
N SER A 397 4.55 2.06 -16.60
CA SER A 397 4.32 2.83 -17.81
C SER A 397 5.53 2.78 -18.76
N HIS A 398 5.28 2.71 -20.07
CA HIS A 398 6.32 2.75 -21.10
C HIS A 398 6.53 4.15 -21.70
N GLY A 399 6.06 5.18 -21.06
CA GLY A 399 6.70 6.50 -21.08
C GLY A 399 6.34 7.52 -22.14
N GLU A 400 5.18 7.48 -22.83
CA GLU A 400 4.81 8.61 -23.67
C GLU A 400 3.79 9.57 -23.05
N THR A 401 3.00 9.11 -22.11
CA THR A 401 1.85 9.87 -21.59
C THR A 401 2.13 10.59 -20.26
N GLY A 402 3.16 10.20 -19.52
CA GLY A 402 3.42 10.74 -18.17
C GLY A 402 2.43 10.26 -17.11
N HIS A 403 1.50 9.37 -17.44
CA HIS A 403 0.50 8.80 -16.53
C HIS A 403 0.89 7.41 -16.04
N HIS A 404 0.45 7.05 -14.84
CA HIS A 404 0.63 5.71 -14.25
C HIS A 404 -0.16 4.62 -14.99
N THR A 405 -1.17 4.99 -15.76
CA THR A 405 -2.16 4.12 -16.40
C THR A 405 -1.85 3.79 -17.88
N ALA A 406 -0.58 3.75 -18.26
CA ALA A 406 -0.21 3.68 -19.69
C ALA A 406 -0.51 2.33 -20.34
N ASP A 407 -0.47 1.23 -19.62
CA ASP A 407 -0.55 -0.11 -20.17
C ASP A 407 -1.69 -0.96 -19.60
N ASN A 408 -2.13 -1.94 -20.40
CA ASN A 408 -3.18 -2.87 -20.03
C ASN A 408 -2.73 -3.79 -18.88
N PRO A 409 -3.63 -4.19 -17.98
CA PRO A 409 -3.30 -5.12 -16.93
C PRO A 409 -2.92 -6.48 -17.47
N ASN A 410 -1.94 -7.12 -16.85
CA ASN A 410 -1.55 -8.49 -17.17
C ASN A 410 -1.08 -9.26 -15.94
N MET A 411 -1.04 -10.59 -16.05
CA MET A 411 -0.64 -11.47 -14.95
C MET A 411 0.81 -11.29 -14.49
N HIS A 412 1.68 -10.74 -15.34
CA HIS A 412 3.06 -10.47 -14.97
C HIS A 412 3.21 -9.40 -13.88
N HIS A 413 2.16 -8.61 -13.62
CA HIS A 413 2.15 -7.54 -12.64
C HIS A 413 1.11 -7.74 -11.52
N ALA A 414 0.48 -8.91 -11.45
CA ALA A 414 -0.50 -9.25 -10.42
C ALA A 414 0.16 -9.85 -9.15
N GLY A 415 1.32 -9.36 -8.73
CA GLY A 415 2.15 -10.07 -7.76
C GLY A 415 2.60 -9.30 -6.52
N TYR A 416 2.12 -8.08 -6.30
CA TYR A 416 2.71 -7.19 -5.30
C TYR A 416 1.71 -6.87 -4.19
N THR A 417 1.34 -7.89 -3.43
CA THR A 417 0.29 -7.81 -2.40
C THR A 417 0.81 -7.88 -0.96
N GLN A 418 2.04 -8.35 -0.75
CA GLN A 418 2.59 -8.50 0.60
C GLN A 418 2.72 -7.15 1.30
N GLY A 419 3.22 -6.13 0.60
CA GLY A 419 3.35 -4.78 1.13
C GLY A 419 2.00 -4.14 1.46
N LEU A 420 0.95 -4.42 0.68
CA LEU A 420 -0.41 -3.96 0.94
C LEU A 420 -0.98 -4.58 2.23
N LEU A 421 -0.77 -5.88 2.44
CA LEU A 421 -1.19 -6.57 3.65
C LEU A 421 -0.46 -6.02 4.87
N TRP A 422 0.86 -5.84 4.78
CA TRP A 422 1.63 -5.27 5.86
C TRP A 422 1.27 -3.80 6.15
N TYR A 423 0.91 -3.02 5.13
CA TYR A 423 0.33 -1.69 5.33
C TYR A 423 -0.89 -1.76 6.27
N SER A 424 -1.84 -2.67 5.97
CA SER A 424 -3.01 -2.84 6.83
C SER A 424 -2.65 -3.30 8.25
N TYR A 425 -1.62 -4.15 8.40
CA TYR A 425 -1.20 -4.63 9.71
C TYR A 425 -0.50 -3.56 10.54
N PHE A 426 0.25 -2.65 9.92
CA PHE A 426 0.90 -1.55 10.63
C PHE A 426 -0.06 -0.42 10.98
N THR A 427 -1.01 -0.11 10.10
CA THR A 427 -1.87 1.06 10.25
C THR A 427 -3.25 0.74 10.83
N GLY A 428 -3.71 -0.51 10.71
CA GLY A 428 -5.10 -0.88 10.98
C GLY A 428 -6.08 -0.46 9.87
N ASP A 429 -5.62 0.26 8.83
CA ASP A 429 -6.44 0.64 7.69
C ASP A 429 -6.69 -0.58 6.77
N PRO A 430 -7.95 -0.99 6.56
CA PRO A 430 -8.29 -2.12 5.72
C PRO A 430 -8.07 -1.88 4.21
N ALA A 431 -7.73 -0.67 3.77
CA ALA A 431 -7.54 -0.34 2.35
C ALA A 431 -6.50 -1.23 1.67
N GLY A 432 -5.38 -1.55 2.35
CA GLY A 432 -4.37 -2.46 1.81
C GLY A 432 -4.88 -3.88 1.60
N LEU A 433 -5.60 -4.44 2.58
CA LEU A 433 -6.23 -5.76 2.46
C LEU A 433 -7.32 -5.77 1.36
N GLU A 434 -8.12 -4.71 1.26
CA GLU A 434 -9.14 -4.57 0.20
C GLU A 434 -8.51 -4.50 -1.18
N GLY A 435 -7.43 -3.73 -1.35
CA GLY A 435 -6.65 -3.65 -2.60
C GLY A 435 -6.05 -5.00 -2.98
N ALA A 436 -5.35 -5.65 -2.04
CA ALA A 436 -4.77 -6.97 -2.24
C ALA A 436 -5.83 -8.02 -2.63
N ARG A 437 -7.01 -7.98 -1.99
CA ARG A 437 -8.15 -8.86 -2.31
C ARG A 437 -8.68 -8.60 -3.73
N GLY A 438 -8.78 -7.34 -4.14
CA GLY A 438 -9.17 -6.95 -5.50
C GLY A 438 -8.25 -7.57 -6.56
N ILE A 439 -6.94 -7.45 -6.35
CA ILE A 439 -5.90 -8.02 -7.24
C ILE A 439 -6.00 -9.55 -7.30
N ALA A 440 -6.12 -10.22 -6.15
CA ALA A 440 -6.23 -11.67 -6.08
C ALA A 440 -7.51 -12.19 -6.74
N ASP A 441 -8.63 -11.54 -6.53
CA ASP A 441 -9.91 -11.92 -7.13
C ASP A 441 -9.90 -11.67 -8.65
N TRP A 442 -9.24 -10.59 -9.12
CA TRP A 442 -9.01 -10.38 -10.54
C TRP A 442 -8.13 -11.50 -11.13
N ALA A 443 -7.02 -11.84 -10.45
CA ALA A 443 -6.14 -12.92 -10.88
C ALA A 443 -6.91 -14.24 -11.00
N LEU A 444 -7.71 -14.62 -10.00
CA LEU A 444 -8.54 -15.84 -10.03
C LEU A 444 -9.50 -15.88 -11.22
N ARG A 445 -10.18 -14.75 -11.51
CA ARG A 445 -11.13 -14.68 -12.64
C ARG A 445 -10.43 -14.84 -13.99
N ASN A 446 -9.18 -14.38 -14.11
CA ASN A 446 -8.41 -14.35 -15.34
C ASN A 446 -7.32 -15.42 -15.44
N LEU A 447 -7.26 -16.34 -14.48
CA LEU A 447 -6.21 -17.34 -14.36
C LEU A 447 -6.27 -18.36 -15.51
N LYS A 448 -5.26 -18.33 -16.37
CA LYS A 448 -5.05 -19.26 -17.49
C LYS A 448 -3.61 -19.77 -17.46
N PRO A 449 -3.25 -20.65 -16.49
CA PRO A 449 -1.86 -21.08 -16.30
C PRO A 449 -1.26 -21.72 -17.56
N GLU A 450 -2.09 -22.46 -18.32
CA GLU A 450 -1.71 -23.10 -19.58
C GLU A 450 -1.16 -22.15 -20.64
N SER A 451 -1.60 -20.90 -20.65
CA SER A 451 -1.11 -19.89 -21.59
C SER A 451 0.21 -19.24 -21.15
N ASN A 452 0.61 -19.44 -19.90
CA ASN A 452 1.78 -18.83 -19.29
C ASN A 452 3.01 -19.77 -19.29
N VAL A 453 2.77 -21.08 -19.40
CA VAL A 453 3.84 -22.09 -19.46
C VAL A 453 4.69 -21.89 -20.73
N GLY A 454 6.01 -21.94 -20.56
CA GLY A 454 6.95 -21.73 -21.67
C GLY A 454 7.18 -20.27 -22.05
N GLN A 455 6.65 -19.32 -21.26
CA GLN A 455 6.92 -17.88 -21.45
C GLN A 455 7.98 -17.40 -20.45
N MET A 456 7.56 -16.63 -19.44
CA MET A 456 8.44 -16.15 -18.37
C MET A 456 7.93 -16.66 -17.02
N GLU A 457 8.83 -17.08 -16.14
CA GLU A 457 8.52 -17.64 -14.83
C GLU A 457 7.61 -16.71 -14.02
N ARG A 458 7.74 -15.40 -14.15
CA ARG A 458 6.91 -14.42 -13.42
C ARG A 458 5.42 -14.48 -13.82
N ALA A 459 5.10 -15.03 -14.99
CA ALA A 459 3.70 -15.20 -15.42
C ALA A 459 2.93 -16.22 -14.55
N LEU A 460 3.65 -17.16 -13.93
CA LEU A 460 3.10 -18.03 -12.88
C LEU A 460 3.44 -17.54 -11.47
N ALA A 461 4.63 -16.97 -11.28
CA ALA A 461 5.12 -16.54 -9.98
C ALA A 461 4.25 -15.47 -9.35
N HIS A 462 3.95 -14.38 -10.07
CA HIS A 462 3.23 -13.24 -9.50
C HIS A 462 1.80 -13.59 -9.06
N PRO A 463 0.94 -14.20 -9.90
CA PRO A 463 -0.37 -14.62 -9.39
C PRO A 463 -0.27 -15.66 -8.27
N LEU A 464 0.74 -16.55 -8.28
CA LEU A 464 0.95 -17.49 -7.18
C LEU A 464 1.34 -16.78 -5.88
N MET A 465 2.22 -15.77 -5.94
CA MET A 465 2.56 -14.94 -4.77
C MET A 465 1.32 -14.27 -4.20
N THR A 466 0.55 -13.59 -5.02
CA THR A 466 -0.70 -12.92 -4.62
C THR A 466 -1.70 -13.88 -3.97
N LEU A 467 -1.96 -15.05 -4.59
CA LEU A 467 -2.90 -16.00 -4.03
C LEU A 467 -2.40 -16.62 -2.72
N ASN A 468 -1.10 -16.87 -2.60
CA ASN A 468 -0.48 -17.32 -1.37
C ASN A 468 -0.60 -16.26 -0.25
N ASP A 469 -0.32 -14.99 -0.57
CA ASP A 469 -0.43 -13.88 0.36
C ASP A 469 -1.85 -13.75 0.90
N LEU A 470 -2.85 -13.81 0.00
CA LEU A 470 -4.25 -13.70 0.38
C LEU A 470 -4.75 -14.94 1.14
N TYR A 471 -4.28 -16.15 0.78
CA TYR A 471 -4.59 -17.33 1.59
C TYR A 471 -4.05 -17.19 3.02
N GLU A 472 -2.80 -16.78 3.16
CA GLU A 472 -2.18 -16.56 4.46
C GLU A 472 -2.87 -15.47 5.29
N ALA A 473 -3.38 -14.42 4.64
CA ALA A 473 -4.07 -13.31 5.32
C ALA A 473 -5.51 -13.64 5.72
N THR A 474 -6.21 -14.48 4.94
CA THR A 474 -7.67 -14.63 5.05
C THR A 474 -8.13 -16.06 5.33
N TRP A 475 -7.29 -17.05 5.07
CA TRP A 475 -7.60 -18.50 5.06
C TRP A 475 -8.76 -18.87 4.14
N GLU A 476 -9.08 -18.03 3.15
CA GLU A 476 -10.11 -18.33 2.16
C GLU A 476 -9.61 -19.39 1.17
N GLU A 477 -10.25 -20.52 1.19
CA GLU A 477 -9.86 -21.72 0.41
C GLU A 477 -9.81 -21.49 -1.11
N LYS A 478 -10.55 -20.49 -1.62
CA LYS A 478 -10.52 -20.12 -3.05
C LYS A 478 -9.11 -19.75 -3.51
N TYR A 479 -8.33 -19.06 -2.65
CA TYR A 479 -6.96 -18.67 -2.95
C TYR A 479 -6.02 -19.87 -2.95
N LEU A 480 -6.16 -20.75 -1.97
CA LEU A 480 -5.37 -22.01 -1.93
C LEU A 480 -5.61 -22.88 -3.16
N ARG A 481 -6.87 -23.04 -3.60
CA ARG A 481 -7.20 -23.78 -4.83
C ARG A 481 -6.62 -23.12 -6.07
N GLY A 482 -6.64 -21.79 -6.15
CA GLY A 482 -5.98 -21.05 -7.22
C GLY A 482 -4.47 -21.27 -7.24
N SER A 483 -3.82 -21.22 -6.08
CA SER A 483 -2.40 -21.52 -5.92
C SER A 483 -2.06 -22.94 -6.36
N ALA A 484 -2.82 -23.94 -5.92
CA ALA A 484 -2.60 -25.34 -6.30
C ALA A 484 -2.66 -25.56 -7.81
N ARG A 485 -3.55 -24.86 -8.51
CA ARG A 485 -3.64 -24.90 -9.97
C ARG A 485 -2.37 -24.34 -10.64
N LEU A 486 -1.81 -23.24 -10.12
CA LEU A 486 -0.55 -22.67 -10.64
C LEU A 486 0.65 -23.57 -10.33
N VAL A 487 0.68 -24.19 -9.16
CA VAL A 487 1.72 -25.18 -8.77
C VAL A 487 1.70 -26.39 -9.70
N ASP A 488 0.52 -26.94 -10.01
CA ASP A 488 0.38 -28.04 -10.99
C ASP A 488 0.97 -27.67 -12.36
N TRP A 489 0.73 -26.43 -12.83
CA TRP A 489 1.32 -25.98 -14.09
C TRP A 489 2.83 -25.72 -13.99
N ALA A 490 3.32 -25.23 -12.87
CA ALA A 490 4.76 -25.07 -12.66
C ALA A 490 5.50 -26.42 -12.67
N THR A 491 4.94 -27.44 -12.02
CA THR A 491 5.52 -28.79 -12.02
C THR A 491 5.55 -29.40 -13.41
N LYS A 492 4.50 -29.17 -14.22
CA LYS A 492 4.46 -29.61 -15.64
C LYS A 492 5.43 -28.85 -16.54
N TRP A 493 5.85 -27.66 -16.15
CA TRP A 493 6.80 -26.85 -16.91
C TRP A 493 8.25 -27.23 -16.64
N GLU A 494 8.55 -27.94 -15.57
CA GLU A 494 9.92 -28.41 -15.32
C GLU A 494 10.44 -29.20 -16.53
N HIS A 495 11.62 -28.84 -17.02
CA HIS A 495 12.21 -29.53 -18.16
C HIS A 495 12.69 -30.92 -17.75
N PRO A 496 12.21 -32.01 -18.41
CA PRO A 496 12.37 -33.39 -17.92
C PRO A 496 13.82 -33.89 -17.85
N VAL A 497 14.74 -33.21 -18.56
CA VAL A 497 16.16 -33.61 -18.61
C VAL A 497 17.05 -32.60 -17.87
N ARG A 498 16.71 -31.31 -17.93
CA ARG A 498 17.57 -30.25 -17.37
C ARG A 498 17.09 -29.71 -16.03
N SER A 499 15.90 -30.06 -15.64
CA SER A 499 15.32 -29.71 -14.32
C SER A 499 15.12 -28.22 -14.07
N GLY A 500 15.15 -27.36 -15.09
CA GLY A 500 14.88 -25.93 -14.98
C GLY A 500 13.57 -25.53 -15.63
N PHE A 501 13.08 -24.32 -15.33
CA PHE A 501 11.95 -23.72 -16.03
C PHE A 501 12.44 -23.10 -17.34
N LEU A 502 12.29 -23.83 -18.45
CA LEU A 502 12.88 -23.45 -19.73
C LEU A 502 11.81 -23.02 -20.71
N ALA A 503 12.12 -21.96 -21.47
CA ALA A 503 11.32 -21.45 -22.57
C ALA A 503 12.13 -21.49 -23.87
N PRO A 504 11.48 -21.63 -25.05
CA PRO A 504 12.14 -21.52 -26.33
C PRO A 504 12.78 -20.13 -26.50
N ILE A 505 13.98 -20.08 -27.08
CA ILE A 505 14.60 -18.80 -27.45
C ILE A 505 13.87 -18.26 -28.67
N THR A 506 13.36 -17.03 -28.62
CA THR A 506 12.53 -16.41 -29.66
C THR A 506 13.19 -16.45 -31.06
N GLU A 507 14.49 -16.14 -31.10
CA GLU A 507 15.26 -16.09 -32.36
C GLU A 507 15.69 -17.49 -32.85
N GLN A 508 15.68 -18.48 -31.98
CA GLN A 508 16.10 -19.85 -32.25
C GLN A 508 15.22 -20.86 -31.49
N PRO A 509 13.98 -21.09 -31.92
CA PRO A 509 12.99 -21.87 -31.14
C PRO A 509 13.38 -23.34 -30.87
N ALA A 510 14.35 -23.87 -31.60
CA ALA A 510 14.90 -25.20 -31.33
C ALA A 510 15.76 -25.27 -30.05
N TYR A 511 16.15 -24.13 -29.51
CA TYR A 511 16.94 -24.03 -28.30
C TYR A 511 16.11 -23.46 -27.13
N TYR A 512 16.36 -23.99 -25.96
CA TYR A 512 15.66 -23.60 -24.73
C TYR A 512 16.62 -22.93 -23.77
N SER A 513 16.13 -21.92 -23.06
CA SER A 513 16.88 -21.23 -22.01
C SER A 513 15.95 -20.81 -20.89
N GLY A 514 16.47 -20.74 -19.66
CA GLY A 514 15.79 -20.11 -18.54
C GLY A 514 15.91 -18.60 -18.58
N SER A 515 15.04 -17.90 -17.86
CA SER A 515 15.10 -16.46 -17.66
C SER A 515 15.49 -16.14 -16.22
N PRO A 516 16.78 -16.08 -15.87
CA PRO A 516 17.20 -15.81 -14.49
C PRO A 516 16.69 -14.47 -13.95
N PHE A 517 16.35 -13.54 -14.81
CA PHE A 517 15.73 -12.28 -14.39
C PHE A 517 14.49 -12.48 -13.53
N CYS A 518 13.70 -13.49 -13.83
CA CYS A 518 12.47 -13.82 -13.12
C CYS A 518 12.53 -15.23 -12.49
N GLY A 519 13.59 -15.98 -12.72
CA GLY A 519 13.71 -17.39 -12.36
C GLY A 519 13.73 -17.65 -10.86
N GLY A 520 14.13 -16.69 -10.05
CA GLY A 520 14.09 -16.81 -8.60
C GLY A 520 12.72 -16.53 -7.97
N LEU A 521 11.83 -15.88 -8.71
CA LEU A 521 10.50 -15.51 -8.20
C LEU A 521 9.58 -16.73 -8.08
N LEU A 522 9.55 -17.58 -9.11
CA LEU A 522 8.69 -18.77 -9.10
C LEU A 522 9.07 -19.77 -8.01
N PRO A 523 10.34 -20.16 -7.81
CA PRO A 523 10.73 -20.97 -6.66
C PRO A 523 10.32 -20.37 -5.31
N SER A 524 10.49 -19.05 -5.12
CA SER A 524 10.09 -18.39 -3.88
C SER A 524 8.58 -18.50 -3.62
N ALA A 525 7.75 -18.38 -4.65
CA ALA A 525 6.31 -18.56 -4.55
C ALA A 525 5.92 -20.01 -4.28
N LEU A 526 6.62 -20.99 -4.91
CA LEU A 526 6.44 -22.42 -4.66
C LEU A 526 6.82 -22.81 -3.23
N MET A 527 7.92 -22.28 -2.70
CA MET A 527 8.34 -22.48 -1.31
C MET A 527 7.26 -21.99 -0.33
N LYS A 528 6.69 -20.79 -0.55
CA LYS A 528 5.62 -20.27 0.29
C LYS A 528 4.38 -21.19 0.25
N PHE A 529 3.96 -21.64 -0.93
CA PHE A 529 2.88 -22.62 -1.04
C PHE A 529 3.22 -23.92 -0.28
N ASN A 530 4.45 -24.43 -0.46
CA ASN A 530 4.85 -25.71 0.16
C ASN A 530 4.99 -25.63 1.67
N SER A 531 5.14 -24.44 2.25
CA SER A 531 5.13 -24.28 3.72
C SER A 531 3.81 -24.74 4.36
N TRP A 532 2.72 -24.75 3.60
CA TRP A 532 1.41 -25.27 4.04
C TRP A 532 1.09 -26.65 3.47
N ALA A 533 1.41 -26.86 2.17
CA ALA A 533 1.05 -28.09 1.46
C ALA A 533 1.93 -29.29 1.84
N GLN A 534 3.18 -29.05 2.22
CA GLN A 534 4.17 -30.04 2.65
C GLN A 534 4.31 -31.22 1.67
N LEU A 535 4.40 -30.92 0.37
CA LEU A 535 4.50 -31.88 -0.72
C LEU A 535 5.96 -32.27 -0.96
N PRO A 536 6.36 -33.55 -0.72
CA PRO A 536 7.75 -33.97 -0.92
C PRO A 536 8.22 -33.86 -2.38
N GLU A 537 7.32 -34.07 -3.34
CA GLU A 537 7.62 -33.89 -4.76
C GLU A 537 7.95 -32.45 -5.13
N LEU A 538 7.36 -31.47 -4.45
CA LEU A 538 7.65 -30.05 -4.64
C LEU A 538 9.00 -29.66 -4.03
N GLU A 539 9.37 -30.23 -2.88
CA GLU A 539 10.73 -30.11 -2.33
C GLU A 539 11.78 -30.67 -3.28
N ALA A 540 11.53 -31.86 -3.83
CA ALA A 540 12.44 -32.45 -4.81
C ALA A 540 12.57 -31.62 -6.09
N LEU A 541 11.49 -30.97 -6.53
CA LEU A 541 11.53 -30.02 -7.66
C LEU A 541 12.37 -28.79 -7.33
N LEU A 542 12.19 -28.19 -6.14
CA LEU A 542 12.95 -27.02 -5.70
C LEU A 542 14.45 -27.31 -5.65
N GLU A 543 14.85 -28.48 -5.14
CA GLU A 543 16.26 -28.89 -5.15
C GLU A 543 16.82 -29.03 -6.56
N ARG A 544 16.10 -29.68 -7.47
CA ARG A 544 16.55 -29.81 -8.86
C ARG A 544 16.69 -28.45 -9.55
N VAL A 545 15.73 -27.54 -9.35
CA VAL A 545 15.79 -26.18 -9.90
C VAL A 545 16.95 -25.39 -9.31
N ALA A 546 17.22 -25.53 -8.01
CA ALA A 546 18.35 -24.86 -7.36
C ALA A 546 19.68 -25.35 -7.91
N ARG A 547 19.86 -26.69 -8.02
CA ARG A 547 21.08 -27.29 -8.61
C ARG A 547 21.26 -26.87 -10.07
N TRP A 548 20.20 -26.91 -10.88
CA TRP A 548 20.23 -26.42 -12.24
C TRP A 548 20.64 -24.94 -12.31
N THR A 549 20.09 -24.09 -11.41
CA THR A 549 20.46 -22.68 -11.35
C THR A 549 21.96 -22.51 -11.08
N LEU A 550 22.53 -23.26 -10.13
CA LEU A 550 23.96 -23.21 -9.83
C LEU A 550 24.84 -23.73 -10.95
N THR A 551 24.45 -24.81 -11.62
CA THR A 551 25.28 -25.48 -12.61
C THR A 551 25.19 -24.86 -14.00
N ASP A 552 23.97 -24.51 -14.46
CA ASP A 552 23.74 -24.05 -15.81
C ASP A 552 23.69 -22.52 -15.94
N MET A 553 23.14 -21.85 -14.89
CA MET A 553 22.86 -20.41 -14.98
C MET A 553 23.83 -19.54 -14.19
N TRP A 554 24.48 -20.09 -13.14
CA TRP A 554 25.38 -19.30 -12.30
C TRP A 554 26.84 -19.43 -12.72
N ARG A 555 27.45 -18.31 -13.01
CA ARG A 555 28.90 -18.21 -13.33
C ARG A 555 29.46 -17.03 -12.53
N PRO A 556 29.85 -17.24 -11.28
CA PRO A 556 30.30 -16.16 -10.42
C PRO A 556 31.25 -15.18 -11.14
N PRO A 557 31.13 -13.90 -10.90
CA PRO A 557 30.14 -13.24 -10.04
C PRO A 557 28.79 -12.94 -10.75
N ALA A 558 28.49 -13.58 -11.87
CA ALA A 558 27.34 -13.25 -12.73
C ALA A 558 26.39 -14.43 -12.93
N LEU A 559 25.16 -14.11 -13.29
CA LEU A 559 24.18 -15.04 -13.88
C LEU A 559 24.26 -14.99 -15.41
N ILE A 560 23.98 -16.12 -16.05
CA ILE A 560 23.74 -16.17 -17.49
C ILE A 560 22.27 -15.86 -17.73
N VAL A 561 22.01 -14.70 -18.31
CA VAL A 561 20.65 -14.22 -18.58
C VAL A 561 20.32 -14.45 -20.05
N SER A 562 19.23 -15.15 -20.30
CA SER A 562 18.57 -15.19 -21.60
C SER A 562 17.13 -14.71 -21.43
N LYS A 563 16.76 -13.64 -22.10
CA LYS A 563 15.39 -13.11 -22.16
C LYS A 563 14.90 -13.24 -23.59
N GLY A 564 14.74 -14.49 -24.04
CA GLY A 564 14.33 -14.77 -25.41
C GLY A 564 15.39 -14.46 -26.49
N GLY A 565 16.63 -14.17 -26.09
CA GLY A 565 17.77 -13.87 -26.97
C GLY A 565 19.04 -14.61 -26.58
N PRO A 566 20.20 -14.32 -27.21
CA PRO A 566 21.47 -14.98 -26.88
C PRO A 566 21.85 -14.79 -25.40
N PRO A 567 22.43 -15.81 -24.75
CA PRO A 567 22.84 -15.73 -23.37
C PRO A 567 23.83 -14.61 -23.13
N ARG A 568 23.60 -13.80 -22.08
CA ARG A 568 24.48 -12.71 -21.65
C ARG A 568 24.85 -12.89 -20.17
N ARG A 569 26.07 -12.55 -19.80
CA ARG A 569 26.51 -12.51 -18.41
C ARG A 569 26.06 -11.19 -17.79
N ARG A 570 25.37 -11.27 -16.64
CA ARG A 570 24.92 -10.12 -15.86
C ARG A 570 25.18 -10.35 -14.37
N ALA A 571 25.83 -9.38 -13.71
CA ALA A 571 26.18 -9.41 -12.29
C ALA A 571 25.37 -8.37 -11.48
N GLU A 572 24.19 -8.04 -11.92
CA GLU A 572 23.34 -7.03 -11.28
C GLU A 572 22.76 -7.57 -9.97
N PRO A 573 22.89 -6.83 -8.84
CA PRO A 573 22.45 -7.29 -7.53
C PRO A 573 20.98 -7.73 -7.47
N GLN A 574 20.08 -7.03 -8.16
CA GLN A 574 18.67 -7.36 -8.20
C GLN A 574 18.37 -8.74 -8.83
N LEU A 575 19.12 -9.12 -9.85
CA LEU A 575 18.97 -10.44 -10.49
C LEU A 575 19.43 -11.55 -9.57
N ILE A 576 20.58 -11.34 -8.93
CA ILE A 576 21.15 -12.28 -7.96
C ILE A 576 20.20 -12.44 -6.78
N SER A 577 19.69 -11.31 -6.25
CA SER A 577 18.84 -11.30 -5.06
C SER A 577 17.60 -12.19 -5.19
N SER A 578 16.95 -12.20 -6.35
CA SER A 578 15.73 -12.99 -6.55
C SER A 578 15.92 -14.50 -6.31
N HIS A 579 17.12 -15.04 -6.49
CA HIS A 579 17.45 -16.46 -6.28
C HIS A 579 17.84 -16.82 -4.84
N LEU A 580 18.14 -15.82 -4.00
CA LEU A 580 18.77 -16.06 -2.69
C LEU A 580 17.89 -16.81 -1.70
N ARG A 581 16.56 -16.63 -1.77
CA ARG A 581 15.64 -17.39 -0.91
C ARG A 581 15.73 -18.89 -1.18
N LEU A 582 15.73 -19.29 -2.47
CA LEU A 582 15.87 -20.69 -2.86
C LEU A 582 17.22 -21.26 -2.43
N MET A 583 18.31 -20.51 -2.65
CA MET A 583 19.65 -20.95 -2.28
C MET A 583 19.78 -21.16 -0.77
N ARG A 584 19.25 -20.24 0.02
CA ARG A 584 19.19 -20.40 1.47
C ARG A 584 18.40 -21.63 1.89
N HIS A 585 17.19 -21.79 1.35
CA HIS A 585 16.32 -22.94 1.66
C HIS A 585 17.05 -24.27 1.43
N GLU A 586 17.71 -24.41 0.29
CA GLU A 586 18.44 -25.63 -0.04
C GLU A 586 19.69 -25.83 0.82
N PHE A 587 20.38 -24.76 1.19
CA PHE A 587 21.49 -24.85 2.15
C PHE A 587 20.98 -25.34 3.52
N GLU A 588 19.93 -24.76 4.06
CA GLU A 588 19.34 -25.17 5.35
C GLU A 588 18.86 -26.61 5.35
N ARG A 589 18.32 -27.08 4.22
CA ARG A 589 17.77 -28.44 4.06
C ARG A 589 18.85 -29.49 3.83
N THR A 590 19.88 -29.18 3.03
CA THR A 590 20.86 -30.18 2.55
C THR A 590 22.23 -30.06 3.23
N GLY A 591 22.59 -28.90 3.77
CA GLY A 591 23.93 -28.59 4.27
C GLY A 591 24.97 -28.43 3.16
N ASP A 592 24.59 -28.45 1.87
CA ASP A 592 25.54 -28.35 0.75
C ASP A 592 26.08 -26.92 0.65
N PRO A 593 27.40 -26.71 0.90
CA PRO A 593 27.98 -25.38 0.96
C PRO A 593 27.97 -24.63 -0.37
N LEU A 594 27.73 -25.28 -1.50
CA LEU A 594 27.64 -24.61 -2.80
C LEU A 594 26.46 -23.64 -2.86
N PHE A 595 25.34 -23.96 -2.18
CA PHE A 595 24.17 -23.09 -2.10
C PHE A 595 24.45 -21.81 -1.30
N LEU A 596 25.50 -21.77 -0.50
CA LEU A 596 25.93 -20.58 0.23
C LEU A 596 27.09 -19.86 -0.48
N ALA A 597 28.15 -20.58 -0.85
CA ALA A 597 29.39 -19.99 -1.34
C ALA A 597 29.24 -19.28 -2.70
N VAL A 598 28.54 -19.90 -3.64
CA VAL A 598 28.37 -19.37 -5.00
C VAL A 598 27.55 -18.06 -5.01
N PRO A 599 26.38 -17.99 -4.33
CA PRO A 599 25.65 -16.75 -4.20
C PRO A 599 26.40 -15.66 -3.44
N LEU A 600 27.12 -16.01 -2.37
CA LEU A 600 27.87 -15.04 -1.54
C LEU A 600 28.93 -14.31 -2.35
N GLU A 601 29.72 -15.02 -3.17
CA GLU A 601 30.70 -14.41 -4.07
C GLU A 601 30.04 -13.39 -5.00
N SER A 602 28.89 -13.73 -5.56
CA SER A 602 28.17 -12.85 -6.48
C SER A 602 27.54 -11.65 -5.78
N VAL A 603 27.01 -11.82 -4.57
CA VAL A 603 26.49 -10.71 -3.74
C VAL A 603 27.61 -9.71 -3.44
N LEU A 604 28.74 -10.21 -2.94
CA LEU A 604 29.88 -9.35 -2.62
C LEU A 604 30.38 -8.59 -3.85
N ALA A 605 30.56 -9.28 -4.98
CA ALA A 605 31.01 -8.66 -6.21
C ALA A 605 30.00 -7.67 -6.78
N GLY A 606 28.72 -8.00 -6.76
CA GLY A 606 27.64 -7.16 -7.26
C GLY A 606 27.54 -5.82 -6.52
N PHE A 607 27.62 -5.84 -5.20
CA PHE A 607 27.56 -4.62 -4.38
C PHE A 607 28.87 -3.81 -4.42
N GLN A 608 30.02 -4.43 -4.67
CA GLN A 608 31.29 -3.72 -4.85
C GLN A 608 31.41 -3.01 -6.21
N GLN A 609 30.78 -3.54 -7.24
CA GLN A 609 30.89 -3.01 -8.62
C GLN A 609 29.82 -1.96 -8.94
N GLN A 610 28.84 -1.76 -8.08
CA GLN A 610 27.71 -0.89 -8.36
C GLN A 610 28.07 0.58 -8.16
N ALA A 611 28.45 1.23 -9.25
CA ALA A 611 28.77 2.66 -9.28
C ALA A 611 27.56 3.59 -9.44
N ARG A 612 26.33 3.07 -9.55
CA ARG A 612 25.12 3.87 -9.77
C ARG A 612 24.06 3.56 -8.71
N PRO A 613 23.25 4.55 -8.30
CA PRO A 613 22.07 4.28 -7.48
C PRO A 613 21.20 3.23 -8.16
N ILE A 614 20.68 2.29 -7.38
CA ILE A 614 19.68 1.32 -7.83
C ILE A 614 18.37 2.08 -8.01
N GLY A 615 17.60 1.78 -9.05
CA GLY A 615 16.25 2.28 -9.24
C GLY A 615 15.30 1.72 -8.15
N THR A 616 14.17 2.34 -7.96
CA THR A 616 13.19 1.92 -6.94
C THR A 616 12.62 0.54 -7.20
N ARG A 617 12.42 0.19 -8.46
CA ARG A 617 12.01 -1.13 -8.92
C ARG A 617 12.99 -2.22 -8.52
N GLU A 618 14.29 -1.98 -8.74
CA GLU A 618 15.36 -2.88 -8.32
C GLU A 618 15.48 -2.93 -6.80
N THR A 619 15.17 -1.84 -6.10
CA THR A 619 15.14 -1.78 -4.64
C THR A 619 14.13 -2.78 -4.09
N GLY A 620 12.92 -2.85 -4.64
CA GLY A 620 11.92 -3.86 -4.26
C GLY A 620 12.48 -5.29 -4.35
N LEU A 621 13.09 -5.66 -5.48
CA LEU A 621 13.71 -6.99 -5.64
C LEU A 621 14.81 -7.27 -4.61
N ILE A 622 15.70 -6.33 -4.36
CA ILE A 622 16.81 -6.55 -3.43
C ILE A 622 16.29 -6.72 -2.01
N PHE A 623 15.47 -5.80 -1.54
CA PHE A 623 15.04 -5.78 -0.15
C PHE A 623 14.05 -6.90 0.21
N ASN A 624 13.30 -7.41 -0.76
CA ASN A 624 12.42 -8.54 -0.53
C ASN A 624 13.15 -9.89 -0.45
N TYR A 625 14.36 -10.02 -0.99
CA TYR A 625 15.03 -11.32 -1.11
C TYR A 625 16.39 -11.40 -0.41
N LEU A 626 17.26 -10.40 -0.57
CA LEU A 626 18.62 -10.43 0.00
C LEU A 626 18.64 -10.51 1.54
N PRO A 627 17.81 -9.77 2.31
CA PRO A 627 17.83 -9.86 3.76
C PRO A 627 17.62 -11.24 4.34
N TRP A 628 16.89 -12.10 3.64
CA TRP A 628 16.71 -13.50 4.05
C TRP A 628 18.01 -14.30 3.97
N TYR A 629 18.90 -13.94 3.07
CA TYR A 629 20.19 -14.59 2.91
C TYR A 629 21.23 -14.08 3.92
N LEU A 630 21.12 -12.83 4.35
CA LEU A 630 22.08 -12.19 5.27
C LEU A 630 22.01 -12.71 6.73
N VAL A 631 21.18 -13.70 7.01
CA VAL A 631 21.02 -14.31 8.35
C VAL A 631 21.87 -15.56 8.49
N LEU A 632 22.42 -16.07 7.40
CA LEU A 632 23.31 -17.23 7.40
C LEU A 632 24.73 -16.82 7.79
#